data_92a8a68b1b1cd98d8a12aec3c33e6789
#
_entry.id   92a8a68b1b1cd98d8a12aec3c33e6789
#
_cell.length_a   1.000
_cell.length_b   1.000
_cell.length_c   1.000
_cell.angle_alpha   90.00
_cell.angle_beta   90.00
_cell.angle_gamma   90.00
#
_symmetry.space_group_name_H-M   'P 1'
#
loop_
_entity.id
_entity.type
_entity.pdbx_description
1 polymer ?
#
loop_
_entity_poly.entity_id
_entity_poly.type
_entity_poly.pdbx_seq_one_letter_code
_entity_poly.pdbx_strand_id
1 'polypeptide(L)'
;MAYIEFKDVIKAYGEGDARIHALDGASFTVERGELAIILGASGAGKTTALNILGGMDTATSGTVTVDGRDVSSANEAQLVEYRRADVGFVFQFYNLVPNLTALENVELAAQICPDSLDAEQTLRQVGLGERLANFPAQLSGGEQQRVSIARALAKNPKLLLCDEPTGALDYKTGKQILQLLQDTCRKQGITVIIITHNSALAPMADRLIRFKSGRVESETIQQNPVPIETIEW
;
A
#
# COMPACT_ATOMS: atom_id res chain seq x y z
N MET A 1 -5.78 1.51 -21.22
CA MET A 1 -6.73 1.44 -20.08
C MET A 1 -5.87 1.56 -18.83
N ALA A 2 -6.27 2.41 -17.89
CA ALA A 2 -5.57 2.55 -16.62
C ALA A 2 -5.50 1.20 -15.90
N TYR A 3 -4.45 0.98 -15.12
CA TYR A 3 -4.28 -0.22 -14.32
C TYR A 3 -5.24 -0.22 -13.11
N ILE A 4 -5.42 0.95 -12.50
CA ILE A 4 -6.40 1.21 -11.44
C ILE A 4 -7.32 2.34 -11.91
N GLU A 5 -8.63 2.16 -11.75
CA GLU A 5 -9.61 3.20 -12.00
C GLU A 5 -10.65 3.23 -10.86
N PHE A 6 -10.77 4.37 -10.20
CA PHE A 6 -11.89 4.73 -9.34
C PHE A 6 -12.83 5.62 -10.12
N LYS A 7 -14.12 5.30 -10.12
CA LYS A 7 -15.16 6.07 -10.81
C LYS A 7 -16.35 6.31 -9.90
N ASP A 8 -16.53 7.55 -9.48
CA ASP A 8 -17.62 8.05 -8.65
C ASP A 8 -17.85 7.20 -7.38
N VAL A 9 -16.76 6.80 -6.73
CA VAL A 9 -16.79 5.87 -5.60
C VAL A 9 -17.29 6.56 -4.35
N ILE A 10 -18.37 6.03 -3.79
CA ILE A 10 -18.94 6.45 -2.52
C ILE A 10 -18.77 5.32 -1.49
N LYS A 11 -18.35 5.68 -0.28
CA LYS A 11 -18.38 4.81 0.89
C LYS A 11 -19.03 5.53 2.03
N ALA A 12 -20.14 4.99 2.52
CA ALA A 12 -20.85 5.50 3.67
C ALA A 12 -20.89 4.45 4.78
N TYR A 13 -20.71 4.91 6.01
CA TYR A 13 -20.86 4.11 7.24
C TYR A 13 -22.02 4.67 8.06
N GLY A 14 -22.68 3.80 8.84
CA GLY A 14 -23.84 4.15 9.65
C GLY A 14 -25.14 4.25 8.84
N GLU A 15 -26.24 4.49 9.55
CA GLU A 15 -27.61 4.60 9.01
C GLU A 15 -28.29 5.89 9.48
N GLY A 16 -29.30 6.36 8.72
CA GLY A 16 -30.07 7.54 9.05
C GLY A 16 -29.20 8.79 9.21
N ASP A 17 -29.47 9.58 10.25
CA ASP A 17 -28.78 10.85 10.53
C ASP A 17 -27.31 10.68 10.96
N ALA A 18 -26.92 9.48 11.36
CA ALA A 18 -25.52 9.15 11.72
C ALA A 18 -24.67 8.69 10.52
N ARG A 19 -25.19 8.78 9.30
CA ARG A 19 -24.48 8.36 8.09
C ARG A 19 -23.33 9.29 7.78
N ILE A 20 -22.11 8.72 7.72
CA ILE A 20 -20.88 9.44 7.39
C ILE A 20 -20.36 8.95 6.04
N HIS A 21 -20.11 9.87 5.11
CA HIS A 21 -19.47 9.59 3.82
C HIS A 21 -17.96 9.65 3.99
N ALA A 22 -17.31 8.49 4.10
CA ALA A 22 -15.85 8.40 4.13
C ALA A 22 -15.23 8.63 2.73
N LEU A 23 -15.95 8.20 1.67
CA LEU A 23 -15.73 8.62 0.29
C LEU A 23 -17.03 9.18 -0.27
N ASP A 24 -16.91 10.25 -1.09
CA ASP A 24 -18.03 11.00 -1.62
C ASP A 24 -17.80 11.36 -3.10
N GLY A 25 -17.89 10.35 -3.97
CA GLY A 25 -17.68 10.51 -5.41
C GLY A 25 -16.20 10.58 -5.80
N ALA A 26 -15.34 9.80 -5.13
CA ALA A 26 -13.91 9.77 -5.44
C ALA A 26 -13.66 9.14 -6.82
N SER A 27 -12.93 9.87 -7.69
CA SER A 27 -12.55 9.41 -9.03
C SER A 27 -11.09 9.74 -9.30
N PHE A 28 -10.28 8.74 -9.68
CA PHE A 28 -8.88 8.88 -10.08
C PHE A 28 -8.40 7.64 -10.82
N THR A 29 -7.23 7.74 -11.42
CA THR A 29 -6.60 6.62 -12.16
C THR A 29 -5.17 6.41 -11.70
N VAL A 30 -4.61 5.22 -11.93
CA VAL A 30 -3.17 4.92 -11.79
C VAL A 30 -2.77 3.96 -12.89
N GLU A 31 -1.63 4.21 -13.54
CA GLU A 31 -1.10 3.32 -14.57
C GLU A 31 -0.25 2.19 -13.94
N ARG A 32 -0.06 1.12 -14.70
CA ARG A 32 0.78 -0.02 -14.25
C ARG A 32 2.22 0.43 -14.06
N GLY A 33 2.83 0.01 -12.94
CA GLY A 33 4.22 0.34 -12.62
C GLY A 33 4.45 1.78 -12.18
N GLU A 34 3.40 2.56 -11.91
CA GLU A 34 3.51 3.87 -11.28
C GLU A 34 3.68 3.75 -9.76
N LEU A 35 4.46 4.67 -9.20
CA LEU A 35 4.43 5.00 -7.79
C LEU A 35 3.46 6.16 -7.61
N ALA A 36 2.28 5.89 -7.04
CA ALA A 36 1.30 6.92 -6.75
C ALA A 36 1.29 7.27 -5.26
N ILE A 37 1.19 8.56 -4.96
CA ILE A 37 1.02 9.05 -3.59
C ILE A 37 -0.37 9.67 -3.45
N ILE A 38 -1.12 9.19 -2.45
CA ILE A 38 -2.40 9.76 -2.03
C ILE A 38 -2.15 10.60 -0.79
N LEU A 39 -2.27 11.92 -0.95
CA LEU A 39 -2.10 12.90 0.12
C LEU A 39 -3.45 13.38 0.67
N GLY A 40 -3.47 13.67 1.96
CA GLY A 40 -4.61 14.32 2.61
C GLY A 40 -4.48 14.32 4.12
N ALA A 41 -5.25 15.15 4.80
CA ALA A 41 -5.32 15.18 6.26
C ALA A 41 -5.85 13.85 6.83
N SER A 42 -5.67 13.64 8.14
CA SER A 42 -6.35 12.53 8.84
C SER A 42 -7.86 12.64 8.64
N GLY A 43 -8.54 11.50 8.40
CA GLY A 43 -9.97 11.48 8.11
C GLY A 43 -10.39 11.92 6.69
N ALA A 44 -9.45 12.21 5.79
CA ALA A 44 -9.77 12.62 4.42
C ALA A 44 -10.33 11.49 3.52
N GLY A 45 -10.38 10.23 4.00
CA GLY A 45 -10.87 9.07 3.24
C GLY A 45 -9.78 8.20 2.62
N LYS A 46 -8.49 8.51 2.82
CA LYS A 46 -7.35 7.80 2.19
C LYS A 46 -7.32 6.31 2.53
N THR A 47 -7.36 5.96 3.82
CA THR A 47 -7.35 4.56 4.28
C THR A 47 -8.59 3.81 3.78
N THR A 48 -9.75 4.48 3.72
CA THR A 48 -10.97 3.89 3.15
C THR A 48 -10.79 3.55 1.67
N ALA A 49 -10.22 4.48 0.88
CA ALA A 49 -9.92 4.23 -0.52
C ALA A 49 -8.91 3.08 -0.69
N LEU A 50 -7.85 3.04 0.16
CA LEU A 50 -6.86 1.96 0.15
C LEU A 50 -7.49 0.60 0.49
N ASN A 51 -8.38 0.54 1.48
CA ASN A 51 -9.07 -0.68 1.89
C ASN A 51 -10.00 -1.21 0.80
N ILE A 52 -10.73 -0.33 0.11
CA ILE A 52 -11.58 -0.73 -1.02
C ILE A 52 -10.71 -1.21 -2.17
N LEU A 53 -9.66 -0.48 -2.52
CA LEU A 53 -8.71 -0.87 -3.56
C LEU A 53 -8.08 -2.24 -3.27
N GLY A 54 -7.74 -2.49 -2.02
CA GLY A 54 -7.15 -3.76 -1.59
C GLY A 54 -8.17 -4.88 -1.34
N GLY A 55 -9.45 -4.64 -1.54
CA GLY A 55 -10.50 -5.64 -1.33
C GLY A 55 -10.73 -6.02 0.13
N MET A 56 -10.34 -5.16 1.08
CA MET A 56 -10.62 -5.33 2.52
C MET A 56 -11.94 -4.69 2.94
N ASP A 57 -12.47 -3.80 2.11
CA ASP A 57 -13.79 -3.19 2.27
C ASP A 57 -14.47 -3.08 0.89
N THR A 58 -15.75 -2.78 0.85
CA THR A 58 -16.53 -2.64 -0.37
C THR A 58 -17.07 -1.22 -0.52
N ALA A 59 -17.21 -0.74 -1.75
CA ALA A 59 -17.86 0.53 -2.03
C ALA A 59 -19.38 0.45 -1.74
N THR A 60 -19.97 1.57 -1.31
CA THR A 60 -21.43 1.70 -1.24
C THR A 60 -22.03 1.89 -2.63
N SER A 61 -21.33 2.63 -3.50
CA SER A 61 -21.66 2.81 -4.92
C SER A 61 -20.43 3.30 -5.69
N GLY A 62 -20.54 3.39 -7.01
CA GLY A 62 -19.41 3.65 -7.90
C GLY A 62 -18.67 2.37 -8.27
N THR A 63 -17.58 2.49 -9.03
CA THR A 63 -16.84 1.34 -9.55
C THR A 63 -15.36 1.49 -9.26
N VAL A 64 -14.72 0.39 -8.86
CA VAL A 64 -13.26 0.27 -8.72
C VAL A 64 -12.78 -0.89 -9.56
N THR A 65 -11.94 -0.61 -10.56
CA THR A 65 -11.34 -1.64 -11.39
C THR A 65 -9.83 -1.70 -11.19
N VAL A 66 -9.28 -2.91 -11.18
CA VAL A 66 -7.84 -3.18 -11.12
C VAL A 66 -7.50 -4.22 -12.17
N ASP A 67 -6.62 -3.90 -13.09
CA ASP A 67 -6.23 -4.77 -14.21
C ASP A 67 -7.44 -5.26 -15.02
N GLY A 68 -8.43 -4.37 -15.23
CA GLY A 68 -9.69 -4.70 -15.91
C GLY A 68 -10.70 -5.52 -15.08
N ARG A 69 -10.35 -5.94 -13.85
CA ARG A 69 -11.25 -6.65 -12.93
C ARG A 69 -12.01 -5.63 -12.08
N ASP A 70 -13.33 -5.70 -12.06
CA ASP A 70 -14.14 -4.93 -11.11
C ASP A 70 -14.05 -5.55 -9.71
N VAL A 71 -13.37 -4.85 -8.80
CA VAL A 71 -13.21 -5.26 -7.39
C VAL A 71 -14.35 -4.74 -6.53
N SER A 72 -15.09 -3.72 -6.97
CA SER A 72 -16.21 -3.13 -6.21
C SER A 72 -17.46 -4.03 -6.21
N SER A 73 -17.65 -4.84 -7.24
CA SER A 73 -18.76 -5.80 -7.37
C SER A 73 -18.36 -7.25 -7.03
N ALA A 74 -17.08 -7.50 -6.70
CA ALA A 74 -16.56 -8.82 -6.39
C ALA A 74 -17.16 -9.38 -5.10
N ASN A 75 -17.50 -10.68 -5.10
CA ASN A 75 -17.92 -11.38 -3.90
C ASN A 75 -16.73 -11.69 -2.97
N GLU A 76 -17.01 -12.14 -1.74
CA GLU A 76 -15.97 -12.37 -0.74
C GLU A 76 -14.90 -13.37 -1.20
N ALA A 77 -15.28 -14.46 -1.85
CA ALA A 77 -14.33 -15.46 -2.36
C ALA A 77 -13.40 -14.87 -3.44
N GLN A 78 -13.94 -14.01 -4.31
CA GLN A 78 -13.16 -13.30 -5.33
C GLN A 78 -12.22 -12.27 -4.71
N LEU A 79 -12.65 -11.57 -3.66
CA LEU A 79 -11.82 -10.63 -2.91
C LEU A 79 -10.70 -11.34 -2.13
N VAL A 80 -10.97 -12.52 -1.56
CA VAL A 80 -9.94 -13.36 -0.92
C VAL A 80 -8.87 -13.74 -1.95
N GLU A 81 -9.27 -14.21 -3.13
CA GLU A 81 -8.34 -14.58 -4.20
C GLU A 81 -7.54 -13.37 -4.70
N TYR A 82 -8.19 -12.24 -4.90
CA TYR A 82 -7.54 -10.99 -5.28
C TYR A 82 -6.48 -10.55 -4.27
N ARG A 83 -6.83 -10.54 -2.97
CA ARG A 83 -5.86 -10.22 -1.90
C ARG A 83 -4.73 -11.22 -1.84
N ARG A 84 -5.02 -12.50 -2.08
CA ARG A 84 -4.03 -13.56 -2.05
C ARG A 84 -3.00 -13.42 -3.17
N ALA A 85 -3.47 -13.25 -4.42
CA ALA A 85 -2.64 -13.33 -5.61
C ALA A 85 -2.02 -11.98 -6.04
N ASP A 86 -2.79 -10.89 -5.94
CA ASP A 86 -2.43 -9.65 -6.63
C ASP A 86 -1.98 -8.52 -5.69
N VAL A 87 -2.34 -8.56 -4.39
CA VAL A 87 -2.15 -7.41 -3.49
C VAL A 87 -1.20 -7.73 -2.33
N GLY A 88 -0.19 -6.89 -2.14
CA GLY A 88 0.61 -6.79 -0.93
C GLY A 88 0.19 -5.59 -0.08
N PHE A 89 0.12 -5.76 1.24
CA PHE A 89 -0.17 -4.67 2.19
C PHE A 89 1.00 -4.39 3.11
N VAL A 90 1.30 -3.10 3.29
CA VAL A 90 2.27 -2.56 4.25
C VAL A 90 1.54 -1.57 5.15
N PHE A 91 1.49 -1.84 6.45
CA PHE A 91 0.76 -1.03 7.43
C PHE A 91 1.71 -0.19 8.28
N GLN A 92 1.18 0.88 8.87
CA GLN A 92 1.92 1.77 9.77
C GLN A 92 2.47 1.04 11.01
N PHE A 93 1.71 0.08 11.58
CA PHE A 93 2.08 -0.68 12.78
C PHE A 93 2.57 -2.10 12.48
N TYR A 94 3.21 -2.30 11.35
CA TYR A 94 3.88 -3.53 10.91
C TYR A 94 3.00 -4.79 10.86
N ASN A 95 2.10 -5.00 11.82
CA ASN A 95 1.19 -6.15 11.96
C ASN A 95 1.92 -7.51 11.86
N LEU A 96 3.08 -7.61 12.48
CA LEU A 96 3.82 -8.87 12.57
C LEU A 96 3.21 -9.78 13.64
N VAL A 97 3.26 -11.08 13.41
CA VAL A 97 2.88 -12.09 14.41
C VAL A 97 4.02 -12.17 15.44
N PRO A 98 3.77 -11.80 16.71
CA PRO A 98 4.85 -11.59 17.69
C PRO A 98 5.61 -12.86 18.07
N ASN A 99 4.97 -14.03 17.94
CA ASN A 99 5.51 -15.34 18.30
C ASN A 99 6.16 -16.06 17.11
N LEU A 100 6.27 -15.40 15.96
CA LEU A 100 6.98 -15.90 14.78
C LEU A 100 8.23 -15.05 14.55
N THR A 101 9.30 -15.69 14.10
CA THR A 101 10.54 -15.03 13.66
C THR A 101 10.28 -14.16 12.42
N ALA A 102 11.28 -13.36 12.02
CA ALA A 102 11.20 -12.59 10.78
C ALA A 102 10.96 -13.50 9.57
N LEU A 103 11.67 -14.63 9.49
CA LEU A 103 11.50 -15.61 8.41
C LEU A 103 10.09 -16.20 8.42
N GLU A 104 9.63 -16.72 9.55
CA GLU A 104 8.30 -17.33 9.67
C GLU A 104 7.15 -16.34 9.38
N ASN A 105 7.31 -15.06 9.74
CA ASN A 105 6.34 -14.02 9.37
C ASN A 105 6.20 -13.84 7.84
N VAL A 106 7.29 -13.98 7.11
CA VAL A 106 7.30 -13.88 5.64
C VAL A 106 6.81 -15.18 5.01
N GLU A 107 7.28 -16.34 5.49
CA GLU A 107 6.85 -17.67 5.02
C GLU A 107 5.34 -17.86 5.14
N LEU A 108 4.74 -17.41 6.25
CA LEU A 108 3.29 -17.51 6.48
C LEU A 108 2.48 -16.85 5.34
N ALA A 109 2.96 -15.72 4.80
CA ALA A 109 2.31 -15.05 3.70
C ALA A 109 2.64 -15.72 2.34
N ALA A 110 3.86 -16.23 2.18
CA ALA A 110 4.27 -16.92 0.97
C ALA A 110 3.52 -18.24 0.77
N GLN A 111 3.30 -19.00 1.83
CA GLN A 111 2.65 -20.33 1.79
C GLN A 111 1.25 -20.33 1.18
N ILE A 112 0.52 -19.22 1.27
CA ILE A 112 -0.83 -19.12 0.71
C ILE A 112 -0.85 -18.73 -0.78
N CYS A 113 0.32 -18.37 -1.36
CA CYS A 113 0.43 -17.87 -2.74
C CYS A 113 1.12 -18.90 -3.63
N PRO A 114 0.53 -19.29 -4.78
CA PRO A 114 1.11 -20.32 -5.65
C PRO A 114 2.43 -19.87 -6.32
N ASP A 115 2.56 -18.58 -6.63
CA ASP A 115 3.71 -18.00 -7.32
C ASP A 115 4.60 -17.17 -6.37
N SER A 116 4.64 -17.54 -5.08
CA SER A 116 5.40 -16.82 -4.06
C SER A 116 6.90 -16.84 -4.32
N LEU A 117 7.57 -15.78 -3.89
CA LEU A 117 9.03 -15.69 -3.85
C LEU A 117 9.59 -16.42 -2.62
N ASP A 118 10.85 -16.79 -2.70
CA ASP A 118 11.56 -17.35 -1.56
C ASP A 118 11.64 -16.32 -0.41
N ALA A 119 11.18 -16.73 0.78
CA ALA A 119 11.05 -15.84 1.93
C ALA A 119 12.43 -15.37 2.45
N GLU A 120 13.43 -16.25 2.49
CA GLU A 120 14.77 -15.90 2.93
C GLU A 120 15.42 -14.93 1.95
N GLN A 121 15.34 -15.20 0.64
CA GLN A 121 15.87 -14.30 -0.37
C GLN A 121 15.19 -12.93 -0.32
N THR A 122 13.88 -12.89 -0.11
CA THR A 122 13.13 -11.64 0.00
C THR A 122 13.57 -10.83 1.23
N LEU A 123 13.80 -11.49 2.37
CA LEU A 123 14.37 -10.84 3.56
C LEU A 123 15.79 -10.31 3.33
N ARG A 124 16.63 -11.06 2.62
CA ARG A 124 17.97 -10.60 2.24
C ARG A 124 17.93 -9.37 1.31
N GLN A 125 16.99 -9.33 0.36
CA GLN A 125 16.79 -8.17 -0.54
C GLN A 125 16.40 -6.89 0.22
N VAL A 126 15.65 -7.00 1.31
CA VAL A 126 15.32 -5.86 2.17
C VAL A 126 16.37 -5.58 3.25
N GLY A 127 17.54 -6.25 3.19
CA GLY A 127 18.67 -6.01 4.09
C GLY A 127 18.53 -6.67 5.48
N LEU A 128 17.78 -7.78 5.59
CA LEU A 128 17.54 -8.50 6.84
C LEU A 128 18.11 -9.92 6.86
N GLY A 129 19.12 -10.23 6.03
CA GLY A 129 19.73 -11.56 5.97
C GLY A 129 20.30 -12.07 7.30
N GLU A 130 20.76 -11.17 8.18
CA GLU A 130 21.30 -11.49 9.51
C GLU A 130 20.23 -11.47 10.62
N ARG A 131 18.96 -11.29 10.27
CA ARG A 131 17.83 -11.14 11.19
C ARG A 131 16.75 -12.21 11.04
N LEU A 132 16.99 -13.23 10.25
CA LEU A 132 15.99 -14.26 9.89
C LEU A 132 15.34 -14.93 11.11
N ALA A 133 16.15 -15.27 12.12
CA ALA A 133 15.72 -15.95 13.34
C ALA A 133 15.26 -14.99 14.46
N ASN A 134 15.30 -13.66 14.25
CA ASN A 134 14.89 -12.71 15.26
C ASN A 134 13.36 -12.62 15.34
N PHE A 135 12.82 -12.55 16.56
CA PHE A 135 11.41 -12.24 16.81
C PHE A 135 11.16 -10.72 16.69
N PRO A 136 9.91 -10.28 16.42
CA PRO A 136 9.59 -8.85 16.32
C PRO A 136 10.09 -8.01 17.50
N ALA A 137 9.99 -8.51 18.73
CA ALA A 137 10.48 -7.81 19.93
C ALA A 137 12.00 -7.58 19.97
N GLN A 138 12.76 -8.27 19.13
CA GLN A 138 14.23 -8.16 19.01
C GLN A 138 14.65 -7.27 17.83
N LEU A 139 13.70 -6.72 17.10
CA LEU A 139 13.91 -5.90 15.91
C LEU A 139 13.57 -4.43 16.21
N SER A 140 14.37 -3.52 15.67
CA SER A 140 14.02 -2.10 15.64
C SER A 140 12.75 -1.85 14.80
N GLY A 141 12.10 -0.70 15.00
CA GLY A 141 10.90 -0.35 14.21
C GLY A 141 11.14 -0.39 12.70
N GLY A 142 12.30 0.09 12.23
CA GLY A 142 12.67 0.01 10.82
C GLY A 142 12.94 -1.41 10.32
N GLU A 143 13.50 -2.29 11.16
CA GLU A 143 13.65 -3.70 10.83
C GLU A 143 12.29 -4.39 10.77
N GLN A 144 11.39 -4.13 11.72
CA GLN A 144 10.01 -4.64 11.68
C GLN A 144 9.26 -4.19 10.43
N GLN A 145 9.42 -2.92 10.03
CA GLN A 145 8.82 -2.41 8.79
C GLN A 145 9.39 -3.11 7.56
N ARG A 146 10.70 -3.36 7.51
CA ARG A 146 11.29 -4.16 6.41
C ARG A 146 10.79 -5.60 6.39
N VAL A 147 10.57 -6.23 7.54
CA VAL A 147 9.89 -7.55 7.59
C VAL A 147 8.47 -7.47 7.03
N SER A 148 7.70 -6.43 7.39
CA SER A 148 6.35 -6.22 6.86
C SER A 148 6.35 -6.04 5.34
N ILE A 149 7.32 -5.30 4.79
CA ILE A 149 7.50 -5.13 3.34
C ILE A 149 7.91 -6.47 2.70
N ALA A 150 8.88 -7.19 3.27
CA ALA A 150 9.29 -8.50 2.77
C ALA A 150 8.11 -9.48 2.73
N ARG A 151 7.28 -9.50 3.78
CA ARG A 151 6.06 -10.30 3.85
C ARG A 151 5.08 -9.96 2.72
N ALA A 152 4.93 -8.68 2.40
CA ALA A 152 4.10 -8.25 1.30
C ALA A 152 4.68 -8.66 -0.06
N LEU A 153 6.00 -8.48 -0.24
CA LEU A 153 6.72 -8.78 -1.49
C LEU A 153 6.86 -10.28 -1.77
N ALA A 154 7.01 -11.11 -0.72
CA ALA A 154 7.13 -12.57 -0.86
C ALA A 154 5.91 -13.20 -1.53
N LYS A 155 4.76 -12.55 -1.49
CA LYS A 155 3.56 -12.95 -2.24
C LYS A 155 3.70 -12.77 -3.74
N ASN A 156 4.74 -12.08 -4.23
CA ASN A 156 4.94 -11.68 -5.63
C ASN A 156 3.77 -10.83 -6.16
N PRO A 157 3.36 -9.75 -5.46
CA PRO A 157 2.16 -8.99 -5.78
C PRO A 157 2.36 -8.12 -7.03
N LYS A 158 1.28 -7.82 -7.74
CA LYS A 158 1.25 -6.82 -8.82
C LYS A 158 1.01 -5.39 -8.29
N LEU A 159 0.40 -5.30 -7.10
CA LEU A 159 0.01 -4.05 -6.45
C LEU A 159 0.47 -4.07 -4.99
N LEU A 160 1.24 -3.07 -4.59
CA LEU A 160 1.68 -2.85 -3.21
C LEU A 160 0.98 -1.64 -2.62
N LEU A 161 0.22 -1.84 -1.57
CA LEU A 161 -0.56 -0.82 -0.87
C LEU A 161 0.09 -0.49 0.47
N CYS A 162 0.49 0.76 0.67
CA CYS A 162 1.22 1.23 1.85
C CYS A 162 0.42 2.30 2.59
N ASP A 163 0.00 1.99 3.82
CA ASP A 163 -0.68 2.93 4.71
C ASP A 163 0.33 3.53 5.68
N GLU A 164 0.68 4.81 5.49
CA GLU A 164 1.63 5.58 6.31
C GLU A 164 2.92 4.79 6.64
N PRO A 165 3.65 4.27 5.63
CA PRO A 165 4.71 3.28 5.84
C PRO A 165 5.91 3.78 6.67
N THR A 166 5.98 5.09 6.91
CA THR A 166 7.03 5.75 7.69
C THR A 166 6.52 6.46 8.95
N GLY A 167 5.22 6.39 9.22
CA GLY A 167 4.58 7.18 10.28
C GLY A 167 5.04 6.85 11.71
N ALA A 168 5.65 5.69 11.93
CA ALA A 168 6.19 5.27 13.23
C ALA A 168 7.74 5.24 13.26
N LEU A 169 8.42 5.83 12.26
CA LEU A 169 9.87 5.74 12.09
C LEU A 169 10.54 7.12 12.22
N ASP A 170 11.80 7.11 12.64
CA ASP A 170 12.65 8.29 12.53
C ASP A 170 12.96 8.64 11.06
N TYR A 171 13.39 9.89 10.83
CA TYR A 171 13.66 10.42 9.49
C TYR A 171 14.59 9.53 8.64
N LYS A 172 15.74 9.12 9.19
CA LYS A 172 16.75 8.34 8.46
C LYS A 172 16.20 6.97 8.06
N THR A 173 15.55 6.29 8.99
CA THR A 173 14.93 5.00 8.76
C THR A 173 13.76 5.11 7.79
N GLY A 174 12.92 6.15 7.94
CA GLY A 174 11.81 6.43 7.02
C GLY A 174 12.30 6.62 5.59
N LYS A 175 13.40 7.35 5.39
CA LYS A 175 14.02 7.56 4.08
C LYS A 175 14.47 6.24 3.43
N GLN A 176 15.06 5.33 4.21
CA GLN A 176 15.45 4.00 3.73
C GLN A 176 14.23 3.15 3.32
N ILE A 177 13.13 3.23 4.05
CA ILE A 177 11.89 2.52 3.71
C ILE A 177 11.28 3.07 2.39
N LEU A 178 11.24 4.39 2.24
CA LEU A 178 10.73 4.99 1.00
C LEU A 178 11.62 4.68 -0.21
N GLN A 179 12.95 4.63 0.00
CA GLN A 179 13.89 4.16 -1.03
C GLN A 179 13.58 2.73 -1.47
N LEU A 180 13.36 1.83 -0.50
CA LEU A 180 13.02 0.44 -0.80
C LEU A 180 11.71 0.35 -1.60
N LEU A 181 10.68 1.13 -1.24
CA LEU A 181 9.41 1.15 -1.97
C LEU A 181 9.57 1.75 -3.39
N GLN A 182 10.34 2.83 -3.54
CA GLN A 182 10.65 3.41 -4.84
C GLN A 182 11.44 2.43 -5.72
N ASP A 183 12.45 1.77 -5.17
CA ASP A 183 13.23 0.74 -5.86
C ASP A 183 12.37 -0.46 -6.28
N THR A 184 11.46 -0.90 -5.42
CA THR A 184 10.49 -1.97 -5.73
C THR A 184 9.65 -1.60 -6.94
N CYS A 185 9.10 -0.40 -6.97
CA CYS A 185 8.36 0.09 -8.12
C CYS A 185 9.24 0.13 -9.39
N ARG A 186 10.40 0.77 -9.33
CA ARG A 186 11.26 1.03 -10.50
C ARG A 186 11.93 -0.22 -11.05
N LYS A 187 12.41 -1.11 -10.18
CA LYS A 187 13.23 -2.29 -10.58
C LYS A 187 12.39 -3.53 -10.83
N GLN A 188 11.27 -3.68 -10.13
CA GLN A 188 10.41 -4.87 -10.24
C GLN A 188 9.13 -4.62 -11.04
N GLY A 189 8.82 -3.35 -11.37
CA GLY A 189 7.62 -2.99 -12.13
C GLY A 189 6.31 -3.15 -11.35
N ILE A 190 6.37 -3.30 -10.02
CA ILE A 190 5.20 -3.39 -9.15
C ILE A 190 4.57 -2.00 -9.05
N THR A 191 3.25 -1.92 -9.19
CA THR A 191 2.52 -0.68 -8.92
C THR A 191 2.49 -0.43 -7.41
N VAL A 192 2.92 0.75 -6.96
CA VAL A 192 3.00 1.09 -5.54
C VAL A 192 2.09 2.26 -5.23
N ILE A 193 1.18 2.10 -4.26
CA ILE A 193 0.34 3.18 -3.74
C ILE A 193 0.77 3.47 -2.30
N ILE A 194 1.15 4.71 -2.02
CA ILE A 194 1.49 5.17 -0.68
C ILE A 194 0.44 6.20 -0.26
N ILE A 195 -0.27 5.94 0.83
CA ILE A 195 -1.08 6.99 1.45
C ILE A 195 -0.29 7.61 2.60
N THR A 196 -0.30 8.94 2.67
CA THR A 196 0.41 9.70 3.70
C THR A 196 -0.18 11.10 3.89
N HIS A 197 0.13 11.72 5.00
CA HIS A 197 -0.14 13.14 5.25
C HIS A 197 1.10 14.01 5.01
N ASN A 198 2.27 13.40 4.76
CA ASN A 198 3.52 14.13 4.52
C ASN A 198 3.60 14.62 3.07
N SER A 199 3.34 15.91 2.86
CA SER A 199 3.35 16.54 1.54
C SER A 199 4.75 16.66 0.93
N ALA A 200 5.82 16.57 1.73
CA ALA A 200 7.19 16.63 1.23
C ALA A 200 7.54 15.43 0.32
N LEU A 201 6.80 14.33 0.45
CA LEU A 201 7.00 13.14 -0.38
C LEU A 201 6.41 13.27 -1.79
N ALA A 202 5.59 14.29 -2.05
CA ALA A 202 4.94 14.48 -3.35
C ALA A 202 5.91 14.39 -4.55
N PRO A 203 7.13 14.96 -4.52
CA PRO A 203 8.02 14.96 -5.68
C PRO A 203 8.54 13.57 -6.12
N MET A 204 8.48 12.53 -5.25
CA MET A 204 8.94 11.19 -5.62
C MET A 204 7.92 10.37 -6.41
N ALA A 205 6.66 10.82 -6.45
CA ALA A 205 5.58 10.10 -7.09
C ALA A 205 5.54 10.35 -8.62
N ASP A 206 5.11 9.35 -9.39
CA ASP A 206 4.69 9.53 -10.78
C ASP A 206 3.32 10.23 -10.84
N ARG A 207 2.46 9.88 -9.88
CA ARG A 207 1.11 10.41 -9.78
C ARG A 207 0.81 10.85 -8.35
N LEU A 208 0.36 12.07 -8.21
CA LEU A 208 -0.05 12.66 -6.95
C LEU A 208 -1.56 12.87 -6.94
N ILE A 209 -2.24 12.26 -5.96
CA ILE A 209 -3.68 12.35 -5.78
C ILE A 209 -3.94 13.02 -4.43
N ARG A 210 -4.64 14.15 -4.43
CA ARG A 210 -4.98 14.88 -3.20
C ARG A 210 -6.40 14.60 -2.79
N PHE A 211 -6.56 14.08 -1.56
CA PHE A 211 -7.83 13.80 -0.93
C PHE A 211 -8.22 14.89 0.06
N LYS A 212 -9.48 15.31 0.01
CA LYS A 212 -10.08 16.22 0.97
C LYS A 212 -11.54 15.85 1.20
N SER A 213 -11.92 15.59 2.45
CA SER A 213 -13.31 15.29 2.84
C SER A 213 -13.99 14.23 1.97
N GLY A 214 -13.32 13.10 1.74
CA GLY A 214 -13.84 11.97 0.97
C GLY A 214 -13.79 12.12 -0.55
N ARG A 215 -13.29 13.25 -1.08
CA ARG A 215 -13.22 13.55 -2.52
C ARG A 215 -11.80 13.70 -3.00
N VAL A 216 -11.57 13.49 -4.28
CA VAL A 216 -10.31 13.84 -4.95
C VAL A 216 -10.37 15.34 -5.31
N GLU A 217 -9.51 16.13 -4.67
CA GLU A 217 -9.39 17.57 -4.91
C GLU A 217 -8.56 17.85 -6.18
N SER A 218 -7.51 17.06 -6.38
CA SER A 218 -6.67 17.15 -7.59
C SER A 218 -5.93 15.85 -7.86
N GLU A 219 -5.66 15.59 -9.13
CA GLU A 219 -4.78 14.55 -9.64
C GLU A 219 -3.72 15.20 -10.52
N THR A 220 -2.44 14.89 -10.27
CA THR A 220 -1.32 15.47 -11.01
C THR A 220 -0.36 14.36 -11.43
N ILE A 221 -0.06 14.27 -12.72
CA ILE A 221 0.97 13.40 -13.26
C ILE A 221 2.29 14.16 -13.26
N GLN A 222 3.32 13.60 -12.66
CA GLN A 222 4.65 14.20 -12.62
C GLN A 222 5.52 13.60 -13.72
N GLN A 223 6.08 14.45 -14.56
CA GLN A 223 6.92 14.00 -15.68
C GLN A 223 8.33 13.59 -15.26
N ASN A 224 8.83 14.12 -14.14
CA ASN A 224 10.18 13.90 -13.64
C ASN A 224 10.14 13.66 -12.12
N PRO A 225 9.64 12.48 -11.68
CA PRO A 225 9.70 12.15 -10.26
C PRO A 225 11.14 12.02 -9.79
N VAL A 226 11.43 12.57 -8.61
CA VAL A 226 12.80 12.61 -8.10
C VAL A 226 13.11 11.42 -7.18
N PRO A 227 14.38 11.01 -7.07
CA PRO A 227 14.80 10.04 -6.08
C PRO A 227 14.56 10.54 -4.65
N ILE A 228 14.11 9.66 -3.76
CA ILE A 228 13.82 10.01 -2.36
C ILE A 228 15.04 10.57 -1.63
N GLU A 229 16.27 10.19 -2.03
CA GLU A 229 17.50 10.69 -1.43
C GLU A 229 17.63 12.21 -1.54
N THR A 230 17.02 12.81 -2.55
CA THR A 230 17.06 14.27 -2.79
C THR A 230 15.98 15.04 -2.03
N ILE A 231 15.05 14.35 -1.37
CA ILE A 231 13.93 14.96 -0.64
C ILE A 231 14.30 15.10 0.84
N GLU A 232 14.00 16.27 1.41
CA GLU A 232 14.06 16.53 2.84
C GLU A 232 12.67 16.86 3.39
N TRP A 233 12.33 16.38 4.60
CA TRP A 233 11.04 16.65 5.29
C TRP A 233 11.19 16.72 6.81
#